data_87f22dd133dc637b56d00f2c72cc8a26
#
_entry.id   87f22dd133dc637b56d00f2c72cc8a26
#
_cell.length_a   1.000
_cell.length_b   1.000
_cell.length_c   1.000
_cell.angle_alpha   90.00
_cell.angle_beta   90.00
_cell.angle_gamma   90.00
#
_symmetry.space_group_name_H-M   'P 1'
#
loop_
_entity.id
_entity.type
_entity.pdbx_description
1 polymer ?
#
loop_
_entity_poly.entity_id
_entity_poly.type
_entity_poly.pdbx_seq_one_letter_code
_entity_poly.pdbx_strand_id
1 'polypeptide(L)'
;SSDLGDVLISDKTEFIFLDSKPNSQGNRQPSKITGLGNLKVIFKQLLETINYSKIENVKNRIDEISKIKKEIDDNTKKAAEKNWNNSLMSPERAMYELGNSLPKDTILVNDAISHRAAVMEYIKFESSDQMVSGRGGSIGWGVGATLGVQCAAPDKNVVGIIGDGSAMMTVQGYWTAAND
;
A
#
# COMPACT_ATOMS: atom_id res chain seq x y z
N SER A 1 7.39 -24.83 -1.75
CA SER A 1 6.91 -24.61 -3.10
C SER A 1 5.95 -23.43 -3.07
N SER A 2 6.44 -22.28 -3.43
CA SER A 2 5.57 -21.14 -3.68
C SER A 2 4.93 -21.38 -5.05
N ASP A 3 3.69 -21.81 -5.08
CA ASP A 3 2.82 -21.54 -6.21
C ASP A 3 2.65 -20.03 -6.28
N LEU A 4 3.65 -19.36 -6.83
CA LEU A 4 3.47 -18.06 -7.40
C LEU A 4 2.62 -18.32 -8.65
N GLY A 5 1.32 -18.13 -8.48
CA GLY A 5 0.34 -18.23 -9.54
C GLY A 5 0.78 -17.48 -10.80
N ASP A 6 0.03 -17.66 -11.85
CA ASP A 6 0.27 -17.18 -13.21
C ASP A 6 1.05 -15.87 -13.28
N VAL A 7 2.01 -15.83 -14.20
CA VAL A 7 2.81 -14.63 -14.47
C VAL A 7 1.88 -13.45 -14.71
N LEU A 8 1.78 -12.56 -13.74
CA LEU A 8 0.93 -11.37 -13.79
C LEU A 8 1.33 -10.36 -14.88
N ILE A 9 2.50 -10.58 -15.48
CA ILE A 9 3.09 -9.69 -16.47
C ILE A 9 3.17 -10.42 -17.79
N SER A 10 2.61 -9.82 -18.84
CA SER A 10 2.64 -10.38 -20.19
C SER A 10 4.08 -10.60 -20.66
N ASP A 11 4.34 -11.72 -21.36
CA ASP A 11 5.62 -12.03 -22.00
C ASP A 11 6.06 -10.97 -23.02
N LYS A 12 5.14 -10.12 -23.48
CA LYS A 12 5.39 -8.98 -24.36
C LYS A 12 5.90 -7.74 -23.62
N THR A 13 5.89 -7.76 -22.29
CA THR A 13 6.33 -6.62 -21.48
C THR A 13 7.85 -6.60 -21.37
N GLU A 14 8.45 -5.52 -21.83
CA GLU A 14 9.88 -5.29 -21.66
C GLU A 14 10.17 -4.79 -20.25
N PHE A 15 11.03 -5.49 -19.52
CA PHE A 15 11.37 -5.18 -18.15
C PHE A 15 12.66 -4.38 -18.08
N ILE A 16 12.63 -3.24 -17.39
CA ILE A 16 13.81 -2.46 -17.03
C ILE A 16 13.97 -2.57 -15.51
N PHE A 17 15.09 -3.11 -15.07
CA PHE A 17 15.36 -3.31 -13.65
C PHE A 17 16.50 -2.41 -13.18
N LEU A 18 16.19 -1.55 -12.21
CA LEU A 18 17.14 -0.61 -11.60
C LEU A 18 17.21 -0.87 -10.10
N ASP A 19 18.40 -1.13 -9.58
CA ASP A 19 18.60 -1.37 -8.14
C ASP A 19 19.98 -0.89 -7.67
N SER A 20 20.08 -0.65 -6.39
CA SER A 20 21.36 -0.37 -5.73
C SER A 20 22.10 -1.65 -5.28
N LYS A 21 21.42 -2.81 -5.31
CA LYS A 21 21.98 -4.10 -4.87
C LYS A 21 22.22 -5.03 -6.07
N PRO A 22 23.45 -5.51 -6.29
CA PRO A 22 23.76 -6.37 -7.43
C PRO A 22 23.03 -7.71 -7.42
N ASN A 23 22.76 -8.27 -6.24
CA ASN A 23 22.18 -9.61 -6.09
C ASN A 23 20.65 -9.65 -6.27
N SER A 24 19.99 -8.52 -6.49
CA SER A 24 18.54 -8.45 -6.70
C SER A 24 18.16 -8.53 -8.17
N GLN A 25 19.14 -8.38 -9.08
CA GLN A 25 18.91 -8.35 -10.52
C GLN A 25 18.55 -9.73 -11.07
N GLY A 26 17.48 -9.80 -11.87
CA GLY A 26 17.08 -11.01 -12.59
C GLY A 26 16.46 -12.13 -11.75
N ASN A 27 16.30 -11.94 -10.44
CA ASN A 27 15.83 -13.01 -9.54
C ASN A 27 14.35 -13.37 -9.72
N ARG A 28 13.55 -12.49 -10.32
CA ARG A 28 12.10 -12.69 -10.46
C ARG A 28 11.61 -12.67 -11.90
N GLN A 29 12.20 -11.84 -12.73
CA GLN A 29 11.79 -11.67 -14.13
C GLN A 29 13.04 -11.42 -15.01
N PRO A 30 13.09 -11.97 -16.25
CA PRO A 30 14.08 -11.59 -17.22
C PRO A 30 13.97 -10.09 -17.52
N SER A 31 15.08 -9.38 -17.50
CA SER A 31 15.09 -7.95 -17.76
C SER A 31 15.80 -7.64 -19.06
N LYS A 32 15.21 -6.78 -19.89
CA LYS A 32 15.83 -6.30 -21.13
C LYS A 32 17.00 -5.36 -20.84
N ILE A 33 16.84 -4.51 -19.81
CA ILE A 33 17.85 -3.56 -19.36
C ILE A 33 17.98 -3.70 -17.85
N THR A 34 19.21 -3.77 -17.38
CA THR A 34 19.53 -3.72 -15.95
C THR A 34 20.49 -2.57 -15.67
N GLY A 35 20.19 -1.80 -14.61
CA GLY A 35 21.06 -0.73 -14.14
C GLY A 35 21.36 -0.89 -12.66
N LEU A 36 22.63 -0.83 -12.30
CA LEU A 36 23.11 -0.88 -10.93
C LEU A 36 23.61 0.49 -10.51
N GLY A 37 23.09 1.02 -9.40
CA GLY A 37 23.56 2.28 -8.87
C GLY A 37 22.62 2.88 -7.84
N ASN A 38 22.97 4.06 -7.34
CA ASN A 38 22.09 4.81 -6.46
C ASN A 38 20.84 5.27 -7.23
N LEU A 39 19.66 4.79 -6.83
CA LEU A 39 18.41 5.05 -7.55
C LEU A 39 18.10 6.54 -7.67
N LYS A 40 18.43 7.35 -6.67
CA LYS A 40 18.22 8.81 -6.73
C LYS A 40 19.05 9.45 -7.85
N VAL A 41 20.29 8.99 -8.02
CA VAL A 41 21.19 9.48 -9.09
C VAL A 41 20.69 9.00 -10.46
N ILE A 42 20.34 7.72 -10.56
CA ILE A 42 19.81 7.14 -11.81
C ILE A 42 18.56 7.89 -12.27
N PHE A 43 17.59 8.11 -11.37
CA PHE A 43 16.36 8.83 -11.73
C PHE A 43 16.61 10.29 -12.08
N LYS A 44 17.57 10.96 -11.40
CA LYS A 44 17.97 12.32 -11.76
C LYS A 44 18.52 12.37 -13.19
N GLN A 45 19.44 11.46 -13.53
CA GLN A 45 20.02 11.39 -14.89
C GLN A 45 18.96 11.04 -15.95
N LEU A 46 18.04 10.12 -15.64
CA LEU A 46 16.92 9.81 -16.53
C LEU A 46 16.04 11.04 -16.78
N LEU A 47 15.69 11.80 -15.76
CA LEU A 47 14.89 13.00 -15.91
C LEU A 47 15.58 14.07 -16.77
N GLU A 48 16.91 14.21 -16.61
CA GLU A 48 17.71 15.13 -17.43
C GLU A 48 17.81 14.69 -18.91
N THR A 49 17.65 13.40 -19.17
CA THR A 49 17.78 12.81 -20.53
C THR A 49 16.43 12.75 -21.26
N ILE A 50 15.31 12.72 -20.53
CA ILE A 50 13.97 12.64 -21.13
C ILE A 50 13.66 13.93 -21.91
N ASN A 51 13.40 13.76 -23.20
CA ASN A 51 12.87 14.85 -24.03
C ASN A 51 11.33 14.83 -23.97
N TYR A 52 10.75 15.63 -23.10
CA TYR A 52 9.30 15.69 -22.88
C TYR A 52 8.51 16.07 -24.13
N SER A 53 9.10 16.83 -25.06
CA SER A 53 8.42 17.22 -26.31
C SER A 53 8.19 16.06 -27.27
N LYS A 54 8.90 14.93 -27.06
CA LYS A 54 8.73 13.69 -27.85
C LYS A 54 7.75 12.69 -27.23
N ILE A 55 7.18 13.01 -26.06
CA ILE A 55 6.19 12.13 -25.42
C ILE A 55 4.83 12.45 -26.06
N GLU A 56 4.41 11.59 -26.97
CA GLU A 56 3.11 11.70 -27.64
C GLU A 56 1.99 11.07 -26.79
N ASN A 57 0.75 11.47 -27.06
CA ASN A 57 -0.47 10.89 -26.50
C ASN A 57 -0.62 10.92 -24.97
N VAL A 58 0.09 11.81 -24.26
CA VAL A 58 0.01 11.91 -22.79
C VAL A 58 -1.43 12.15 -22.34
N LYS A 59 -2.14 13.09 -23.00
CA LYS A 59 -3.54 13.39 -22.66
C LYS A 59 -4.45 12.18 -22.79
N ASN A 60 -4.38 11.47 -23.92
CA ASN A 60 -5.20 10.29 -24.17
C ASN A 60 -4.92 9.19 -23.15
N ARG A 61 -3.65 8.99 -22.77
CA ARG A 61 -3.25 8.04 -21.73
C ARG A 61 -3.80 8.41 -20.35
N ILE A 62 -3.76 9.68 -20.00
CA ILE A 62 -4.34 10.18 -18.73
C ILE A 62 -5.85 9.95 -18.73
N ASP A 63 -6.54 10.25 -19.82
CA ASP A 63 -7.99 10.07 -19.96
C ASP A 63 -8.37 8.58 -19.86
N GLU A 64 -7.59 7.69 -20.48
CA GLU A 64 -7.79 6.25 -20.41
C GLU A 64 -7.57 5.72 -18.98
N ILE A 65 -6.47 6.09 -18.34
CA ILE A 65 -6.18 5.70 -16.95
C ILE A 65 -7.27 6.23 -16.00
N SER A 66 -7.77 7.45 -16.23
CA SER A 66 -8.83 8.05 -15.42
C SER A 66 -10.16 7.28 -15.55
N LYS A 67 -10.48 6.77 -16.75
CA LYS A 67 -11.65 5.91 -16.96
C LYS A 67 -11.51 4.58 -16.22
N ILE A 68 -10.35 3.93 -16.37
CA ILE A 68 -10.07 2.65 -15.68
C ILE A 68 -10.14 2.87 -14.16
N LYS A 69 -9.54 3.94 -13.64
CA LYS A 69 -9.58 4.27 -12.22
C LYS A 69 -11.02 4.44 -11.73
N LYS A 70 -11.85 5.17 -12.47
CA LYS A 70 -13.26 5.37 -12.12
C LYS A 70 -14.01 4.03 -12.09
N GLU A 71 -13.80 3.16 -13.07
CA GLU A 71 -14.42 1.84 -13.12
C GLU A 71 -14.00 0.99 -11.89
N ILE A 72 -12.72 1.01 -11.52
CA ILE A 72 -12.24 0.35 -10.30
C ILE A 72 -12.93 0.92 -9.07
N ASP A 73 -12.97 2.25 -8.91
CA ASP A 73 -13.60 2.92 -7.76
C ASP A 73 -15.10 2.55 -7.66
N ASP A 74 -15.81 2.53 -8.79
CA ASP A 74 -17.24 2.15 -8.84
C ASP A 74 -17.45 0.69 -8.47
N ASN A 75 -16.59 -0.21 -8.93
CA ASN A 75 -16.66 -1.64 -8.61
C ASN A 75 -16.33 -1.91 -7.13
N THR A 76 -15.32 -1.23 -6.58
CA THR A 76 -14.96 -1.28 -5.17
C THR A 76 -16.14 -0.85 -4.29
N LYS A 77 -16.78 0.26 -4.64
CA LYS A 77 -17.98 0.72 -3.93
C LYS A 77 -19.12 -0.31 -3.98
N LYS A 78 -19.44 -0.84 -5.16
CA LYS A 78 -20.47 -1.88 -5.32
C LYS A 78 -20.15 -3.14 -4.51
N ALA A 79 -18.89 -3.53 -4.43
CA ALA A 79 -18.46 -4.68 -3.63
C ALA A 79 -18.70 -4.45 -2.13
N ALA A 80 -18.40 -3.25 -1.61
CA ALA A 80 -18.71 -2.87 -0.23
C ALA A 80 -20.23 -2.88 0.05
N GLU A 81 -21.03 -2.42 -0.91
CA GLU A 81 -22.49 -2.31 -0.79
C GLU A 81 -23.21 -3.66 -0.88
N LYS A 82 -22.64 -4.66 -1.55
CA LYS A 82 -23.27 -5.95 -1.84
C LYS A 82 -23.82 -6.67 -0.60
N ASN A 83 -23.12 -6.58 0.52
CA ASN A 83 -23.47 -7.25 1.77
C ASN A 83 -23.70 -6.25 2.92
N TRP A 84 -24.13 -5.04 2.57
CA TRP A 84 -24.20 -3.91 3.51
C TRP A 84 -25.00 -4.21 4.77
N ASN A 85 -26.15 -4.89 4.64
CA ASN A 85 -27.07 -5.16 5.74
C ASN A 85 -26.88 -6.53 6.39
N ASN A 86 -25.78 -7.22 6.13
CA ASN A 86 -25.50 -8.49 6.79
C ASN A 86 -25.32 -8.29 8.30
N SER A 87 -25.75 -9.27 9.10
CA SER A 87 -25.67 -9.24 10.57
C SER A 87 -24.23 -9.16 11.09
N LEU A 88 -23.27 -9.71 10.33
CA LEU A 88 -21.84 -9.48 10.53
C LEU A 88 -21.37 -8.54 9.43
N MET A 89 -20.79 -7.41 9.85
CA MET A 89 -20.20 -6.44 8.92
C MET A 89 -19.07 -7.11 8.13
N SER A 90 -19.12 -6.98 6.81
CA SER A 90 -18.03 -7.49 5.97
C SER A 90 -16.77 -6.62 6.10
N PRO A 91 -15.57 -7.18 5.88
CA PRO A 91 -14.33 -6.42 5.87
C PRO A 91 -14.34 -5.26 4.86
N GLU A 92 -14.93 -5.50 3.70
CA GLU A 92 -15.07 -4.52 2.62
C GLU A 92 -15.87 -3.31 3.09
N ARG A 93 -17.04 -3.54 3.70
CA ARG A 93 -17.86 -2.48 4.29
C ARG A 93 -17.11 -1.75 5.40
N ALA A 94 -16.53 -2.49 6.34
CA ALA A 94 -15.81 -1.90 7.47
C ALA A 94 -14.68 -0.97 7.01
N MET A 95 -13.87 -1.41 6.04
CA MET A 95 -12.76 -0.60 5.53
C MET A 95 -13.24 0.54 4.63
N TYR A 96 -14.32 0.34 3.89
CA TYR A 96 -14.93 1.41 3.09
C TYR A 96 -15.48 2.54 3.99
N GLU A 97 -16.24 2.20 5.03
CA GLU A 97 -16.77 3.19 5.98
C GLU A 97 -15.62 3.88 6.74
N LEU A 98 -14.63 3.11 7.21
CA LEU A 98 -13.46 3.65 7.86
C LEU A 98 -12.72 4.63 6.95
N GLY A 99 -12.40 4.23 5.72
CA GLY A 99 -11.67 5.06 4.77
C GLY A 99 -12.37 6.38 4.44
N ASN A 100 -13.73 6.39 4.43
CA ASN A 100 -14.51 7.61 4.23
C ASN A 100 -14.63 8.49 5.48
N SER A 101 -14.37 7.93 6.66
CA SER A 101 -14.53 8.64 7.95
C SER A 101 -13.21 9.19 8.47
N LEU A 102 -12.08 8.66 8.02
CA LEU A 102 -10.76 9.09 8.48
C LEU A 102 -10.43 10.51 8.00
N PRO A 103 -9.87 11.38 8.85
CA PRO A 103 -9.24 12.62 8.41
C PRO A 103 -8.17 12.37 7.36
N LYS A 104 -8.03 13.28 6.39
CA LYS A 104 -7.11 13.11 5.26
C LYS A 104 -5.63 12.99 5.65
N ASP A 105 -5.26 13.50 6.80
CA ASP A 105 -3.88 13.49 7.30
C ASP A 105 -3.61 12.36 8.30
N THR A 106 -4.52 11.38 8.40
CA THR A 106 -4.38 10.22 9.27
C THR A 106 -3.20 9.35 8.83
N ILE A 107 -2.41 8.90 9.81
CA ILE A 107 -1.40 7.85 9.62
C ILE A 107 -2.00 6.52 10.05
N LEU A 108 -2.03 5.56 9.15
CA LEU A 108 -2.55 4.23 9.41
C LEU A 108 -1.41 3.26 9.72
N VAL A 109 -1.51 2.55 10.83
CA VAL A 109 -0.61 1.43 11.17
C VAL A 109 -1.36 0.12 10.91
N ASN A 110 -0.87 -0.69 9.98
CA ASN A 110 -1.56 -1.91 9.55
C ASN A 110 -0.79 -3.17 9.95
N ASP A 111 -1.28 -3.86 10.98
CA ASP A 111 -0.84 -5.18 11.45
C ASP A 111 -1.97 -6.22 11.32
N ALA A 112 -2.79 -6.09 10.27
CA ALA A 112 -3.81 -7.06 9.92
C ALA A 112 -3.29 -8.01 8.83
N ILE A 113 -3.56 -9.29 8.96
CA ILE A 113 -3.25 -10.31 7.95
C ILE A 113 -4.47 -10.60 7.08
N SER A 114 -5.55 -11.11 7.68
CA SER A 114 -6.75 -11.54 6.94
C SER A 114 -7.46 -10.39 6.20
N HIS A 115 -7.43 -9.20 6.77
CA HIS A 115 -8.10 -8.02 6.20
C HIS A 115 -7.16 -7.05 5.48
N ARG A 116 -5.89 -7.43 5.32
CA ARG A 116 -4.89 -6.57 4.68
C ARG A 116 -5.30 -6.14 3.27
N ALA A 117 -5.88 -7.05 2.49
CA ALA A 117 -6.36 -6.75 1.15
C ALA A 117 -7.44 -5.66 1.18
N ALA A 118 -8.44 -5.79 2.06
CA ALA A 118 -9.48 -4.79 2.22
C ALA A 118 -8.93 -3.43 2.67
N VAL A 119 -7.97 -3.38 3.60
CA VAL A 119 -7.30 -2.13 3.99
C VAL A 119 -6.68 -1.43 2.78
N MET A 120 -5.95 -2.18 1.96
CA MET A 120 -5.26 -1.63 0.79
C MET A 120 -6.20 -1.20 -0.34
N GLU A 121 -7.35 -1.84 -0.46
CA GLU A 121 -8.31 -1.60 -1.52
C GLU A 121 -9.27 -0.44 -1.20
N TYR A 122 -9.71 -0.36 0.06
CA TYR A 122 -10.79 0.56 0.45
C TYR A 122 -10.31 1.84 1.13
N ILE A 123 -9.11 1.86 1.71
CA ILE A 123 -8.55 3.07 2.32
C ILE A 123 -7.61 3.74 1.32
N LYS A 124 -7.89 5.01 1.02
CA LYS A 124 -7.11 5.80 0.06
C LYS A 124 -6.05 6.60 0.80
N PHE A 125 -4.81 6.53 0.31
CA PHE A 125 -3.67 7.29 0.81
C PHE A 125 -3.23 8.30 -0.24
N GLU A 126 -2.92 9.51 0.19
CA GLU A 126 -2.43 10.59 -0.69
C GLU A 126 -0.89 10.60 -0.77
N SER A 127 -0.23 10.03 0.24
CA SER A 127 1.23 9.95 0.31
C SER A 127 1.70 8.65 0.99
N SER A 128 2.96 8.28 0.75
CA SER A 128 3.56 7.04 1.27
C SER A 128 3.81 7.04 2.78
N ASP A 129 3.84 8.19 3.41
CA ASP A 129 4.04 8.37 4.86
C ASP A 129 2.75 8.23 5.67
N GLN A 130 1.60 8.14 5.01
CA GLN A 130 0.31 7.89 5.65
C GLN A 130 0.09 6.42 6.01
N MET A 131 0.96 5.50 5.62
CA MET A 131 0.80 4.10 5.96
C MET A 131 2.09 3.47 6.48
N VAL A 132 2.01 2.89 7.66
CA VAL A 132 3.04 2.07 8.28
C VAL A 132 2.61 0.62 8.27
N SER A 133 3.38 -0.25 7.66
CA SER A 133 3.12 -1.69 7.62
C SER A 133 4.38 -2.49 7.91
N GLY A 134 4.20 -3.69 8.50
CA GLY A 134 5.29 -4.59 8.81
C GLY A 134 6.03 -5.09 7.56
N ARG A 135 7.31 -5.32 7.73
CA ARG A 135 8.16 -5.97 6.72
C ARG A 135 8.42 -7.41 7.14
N GLY A 136 8.43 -8.34 6.19
CA GLY A 136 8.78 -9.73 6.44
C GLY A 136 7.68 -10.61 7.04
N GLY A 137 6.44 -10.12 7.18
CA GLY A 137 5.29 -10.93 7.57
C GLY A 137 5.18 -11.25 9.07
N SER A 138 5.95 -10.60 9.94
CA SER A 138 5.78 -10.73 11.38
C SER A 138 4.51 -10.01 11.85
N ILE A 139 3.90 -10.52 12.93
CA ILE A 139 2.70 -9.99 13.57
C ILE A 139 2.98 -9.65 15.05
N GLY A 140 2.09 -8.90 15.69
CA GLY A 140 2.20 -8.53 17.11
C GLY A 140 2.96 -7.23 17.36
N TRP A 141 3.35 -6.50 16.32
CA TRP A 141 4.08 -5.23 16.44
C TRP A 141 3.14 -4.00 16.41
N GLY A 142 1.90 -4.19 15.96
CA GLY A 142 0.97 -3.10 15.61
C GLY A 142 0.62 -2.18 16.78
N VAL A 143 0.38 -2.71 17.98
CA VAL A 143 0.05 -1.90 19.16
C VAL A 143 1.20 -0.96 19.48
N GLY A 144 2.41 -1.50 19.66
CA GLY A 144 3.59 -0.70 19.97
C GLY A 144 3.95 0.30 18.86
N ALA A 145 3.78 -0.11 17.59
CA ALA A 145 4.03 0.78 16.46
C ALA A 145 3.01 1.94 16.40
N THR A 146 1.74 1.69 16.68
CA THR A 146 0.72 2.75 16.72
C THR A 146 1.07 3.82 17.77
N LEU A 147 1.47 3.38 18.96
CA LEU A 147 1.93 4.28 20.01
C LEU A 147 3.20 5.05 19.60
N GLY A 148 4.18 4.33 19.06
CA GLY A 148 5.43 4.96 18.61
C GLY A 148 5.22 5.99 17.49
N VAL A 149 4.31 5.72 16.56
CA VAL A 149 3.93 6.68 15.50
C VAL A 149 3.21 7.88 16.09
N GLN A 150 2.31 7.68 17.06
CA GLN A 150 1.64 8.79 17.74
C GLN A 150 2.64 9.68 18.51
N CYS A 151 3.61 9.09 19.20
CA CYS A 151 4.68 9.86 19.85
C CYS A 151 5.54 10.64 18.86
N ALA A 152 5.79 10.06 17.67
CA ALA A 152 6.60 10.71 16.63
C ALA A 152 5.82 11.79 15.85
N ALA A 153 4.49 11.71 15.83
CA ALA A 153 3.60 12.62 15.12
C ALA A 153 2.43 13.04 16.01
N PRO A 154 2.67 13.79 17.10
CA PRO A 154 1.66 14.10 18.12
C PRO A 154 0.47 14.89 17.59
N ASP A 155 0.68 15.68 16.54
CA ASP A 155 -0.36 16.51 15.91
C ASP A 155 -1.18 15.75 14.84
N LYS A 156 -0.89 14.47 14.61
CA LYS A 156 -1.59 13.65 13.62
C LYS A 156 -2.57 12.68 14.27
N ASN A 157 -3.61 12.33 13.53
CA ASN A 157 -4.45 11.20 13.89
C ASN A 157 -3.74 9.91 13.50
N VAL A 158 -3.49 9.03 14.47
CA VAL A 158 -2.89 7.72 14.21
C VAL A 158 -3.92 6.63 14.50
N VAL A 159 -4.16 5.79 13.52
CA VAL A 159 -5.13 4.68 13.62
C VAL A 159 -4.42 3.36 13.39
N GLY A 160 -4.50 2.45 14.35
CA GLY A 160 -4.01 1.08 14.22
C GLY A 160 -5.11 0.13 13.76
N ILE A 161 -4.91 -0.56 12.64
CA ILE A 161 -5.72 -1.71 12.24
C ILE A 161 -4.91 -2.96 12.58
N ILE A 162 -5.32 -3.65 13.63
CA ILE A 162 -4.53 -4.70 14.25
C ILE A 162 -5.41 -5.94 14.36
N GLY A 163 -4.90 -7.08 13.89
CA GLY A 163 -5.57 -8.36 14.08
C GLY A 163 -5.69 -8.70 15.57
N ASP A 164 -6.75 -9.37 15.96
CA ASP A 164 -7.01 -9.79 17.35
C ASP A 164 -5.84 -10.59 17.94
N GLY A 165 -5.33 -11.57 17.21
CA GLY A 165 -4.15 -12.33 17.61
C GLY A 165 -2.89 -11.48 17.74
N SER A 166 -2.67 -10.54 16.82
CA SER A 166 -1.55 -9.59 16.89
C SER A 166 -1.65 -8.69 18.13
N ALA A 167 -2.84 -8.18 18.43
CA ALA A 167 -3.09 -7.34 19.60
C ALA A 167 -2.80 -8.09 20.90
N MET A 168 -3.19 -9.38 20.98
CA MET A 168 -2.94 -10.21 22.16
C MET A 168 -1.46 -10.48 22.43
N MET A 169 -0.61 -10.46 21.41
CA MET A 169 0.85 -10.66 21.59
C MET A 169 1.51 -9.53 22.37
N THR A 170 0.96 -8.32 22.28
CA THR A 170 1.49 -7.11 22.93
C THR A 170 0.40 -6.32 23.66
N VAL A 171 -0.57 -7.02 24.26
CA VAL A 171 -1.73 -6.43 24.93
C VAL A 171 -1.35 -5.44 26.02
N GLN A 172 -0.20 -5.62 26.68
CA GLN A 172 0.34 -4.68 27.67
C GLN A 172 0.59 -3.27 27.09
N GLY A 173 0.73 -3.12 25.78
CA GLY A 173 0.85 -1.81 25.13
C GLY A 173 -0.37 -0.90 25.36
N TYR A 174 -1.56 -1.47 25.56
CA TYR A 174 -2.75 -0.68 25.91
C TYR A 174 -2.65 -0.03 27.30
N TRP A 175 -1.93 -0.70 28.23
CA TRP A 175 -1.64 -0.10 29.53
C TRP A 175 -0.72 1.13 29.37
N THR A 176 0.32 1.02 28.55
CA THR A 176 1.19 2.15 28.20
C THR A 176 0.36 3.31 27.58
N ALA A 177 -0.48 3.00 26.59
CA ALA A 177 -1.35 4.00 25.96
C ALA A 177 -2.29 4.73 26.91
N ALA A 178 -2.66 4.11 28.03
CA ALA A 178 -3.58 4.70 29.02
C ALA A 178 -2.87 5.55 30.08
N ASN A 179 -1.55 5.39 30.26
CA ASN A 179 -0.81 5.98 31.38
C ASN A 179 0.27 7.00 30.93
N ASP A 180 0.61 7.04 29.65
CA ASP A 180 1.58 7.96 29.05
C ASP A 180 0.91 8.89 28.02
#